data_2dd756caf403c0f7fb2493660428dc4c
#
_entry.id   2dd756caf403c0f7fb2493660428dc4c
#
_cell.length_a   1.000
_cell.length_b   1.000
_cell.length_c   1.000
_cell.angle_alpha   90.00
_cell.angle_beta   90.00
_cell.angle_gamma   90.00
#
_symmetry.space_group_name_H-M   'P 1'
#
loop_
_entity.id
_entity.type
_entity.pdbx_description
1 polymer ?
#
loop_
_entity_poly.entity_id
_entity_poly.type
_entity_poly.pdbx_seq_one_letter_code
_entity_poly.pdbx_strand_id
1 'polypeptide(L)'
;MSMKYHVKCFYTSMWLGFKITLNWARNPLVYVTYSLVLPIASVFLIIFMYWAVGYYTPERIAHAIVGQAHAYILTDVIATASWIVEDDREHYKTLKYMFITPYSYYLIMVGRIISHMVLALIGVVYAFVMFYALKLPMSFDPCLYLYSLVLGIIASIALGMTLASIIFVMPRGGRVISRSLQAIFYVFSGAVYPITVLPNWAQRLSFVIPVTYWYSLLRRSILGFDTDPILSTLQEEALMVRFLITAVVFLVLSYVMYRTATWRARSSGRLELISSI
;
A
#
# COMPACT_ATOMS: atom_id res chain seq x y z
N MET A 1 -18.16 23.94 8.60
CA MET A 1 -18.25 22.75 9.45
C MET A 1 -17.03 22.74 10.38
N SER A 2 -17.21 22.58 11.70
CA SER A 2 -16.11 22.71 12.67
C SER A 2 -15.09 21.58 12.50
N MET A 3 -13.79 21.86 12.65
CA MET A 3 -12.68 20.90 12.62
C MET A 3 -12.92 19.70 13.55
N LYS A 4 -13.62 19.91 14.68
CA LYS A 4 -14.03 18.86 15.62
C LYS A 4 -14.87 17.74 14.96
N TYR A 5 -15.72 18.08 13.99
CA TYR A 5 -16.56 17.11 13.29
C TYR A 5 -15.72 16.20 12.36
N HIS A 6 -14.73 16.75 11.67
CA HIS A 6 -13.85 15.96 10.79
C HIS A 6 -12.98 15.00 11.60
N VAL A 7 -12.45 15.45 12.74
CA VAL A 7 -11.67 14.60 13.66
C VAL A 7 -12.54 13.49 14.23
N LYS A 8 -13.76 13.78 14.68
CA LYS A 8 -14.69 12.77 15.18
C LYS A 8 -15.06 11.75 14.11
N CYS A 9 -15.34 12.21 12.89
CA CYS A 9 -15.63 11.33 11.76
C CYS A 9 -14.46 10.36 11.49
N PHE A 10 -13.25 10.88 11.41
CA PHE A 10 -12.04 10.11 11.18
C PHE A 10 -11.83 9.04 12.26
N TYR A 11 -11.91 9.44 13.53
CA TYR A 11 -11.77 8.52 14.66
C TYR A 11 -12.85 7.42 14.66
N THR A 12 -14.12 7.79 14.41
CA THR A 12 -15.22 6.83 14.33
C THR A 12 -15.03 5.85 13.18
N SER A 13 -14.52 6.34 12.05
CA SER A 13 -14.22 5.51 10.87
C SER A 13 -13.06 4.56 11.11
N MET A 14 -12.02 5.00 11.80
CA MET A 14 -10.95 4.12 12.28
C MET A 14 -11.49 3.02 13.19
N TRP A 15 -12.32 3.39 14.16
CA TRP A 15 -12.91 2.44 15.08
C TRP A 15 -13.80 1.41 14.36
N LEU A 16 -14.61 1.86 13.41
CA LEU A 16 -15.43 0.98 12.57
C LEU A 16 -14.55 0.02 11.76
N GLY A 17 -13.52 0.54 11.10
CA GLY A 17 -12.56 -0.27 10.35
C GLY A 17 -11.89 -1.33 11.22
N PHE A 18 -11.46 -0.94 12.41
CA PHE A 18 -10.85 -1.87 13.37
C PHE A 18 -11.80 -2.98 13.81
N LYS A 19 -13.08 -2.66 14.08
CA LYS A 19 -14.10 -3.67 14.41
C LYS A 19 -14.37 -4.63 13.25
N ILE A 20 -14.43 -4.13 12.03
CA ILE A 20 -14.59 -4.99 10.82
C ILE A 20 -13.40 -5.92 10.70
N THR A 21 -12.18 -5.40 10.85
CA THR A 21 -10.95 -6.17 10.78
C THR A 21 -10.88 -7.24 11.89
N LEU A 22 -11.24 -6.90 13.12
CA LEU A 22 -11.32 -7.87 14.24
C LEU A 22 -12.38 -8.94 14.01
N ASN A 23 -13.47 -8.63 13.32
CA ASN A 23 -14.47 -9.64 12.98
C ASN A 23 -13.93 -10.69 12.01
N TRP A 24 -13.07 -10.31 11.09
CA TRP A 24 -12.31 -11.24 10.24
C TRP A 24 -11.33 -12.09 11.06
N ALA A 25 -10.71 -11.49 12.08
CA ALA A 25 -9.83 -12.20 13.02
C ALA A 25 -10.56 -13.19 13.94
N ARG A 26 -11.88 -13.22 13.94
CA ARG A 26 -12.71 -14.15 14.69
C ARG A 26 -12.45 -15.62 14.35
N ASN A 27 -12.05 -15.89 13.11
CA ASN A 27 -11.55 -17.19 12.71
C ASN A 27 -10.01 -17.18 12.81
N PRO A 28 -9.43 -17.80 13.85
CA PRO A 28 -8.00 -17.74 14.09
C PRO A 28 -7.19 -18.37 12.95
N LEU A 29 -7.71 -19.37 12.28
CA LEU A 29 -7.05 -20.05 11.17
C LEU A 29 -6.94 -19.12 9.94
N VAL A 30 -8.01 -18.42 9.61
CA VAL A 30 -8.01 -17.42 8.51
C VAL A 30 -7.06 -16.27 8.84
N TYR A 31 -7.11 -15.80 10.09
CA TYR A 31 -6.25 -14.70 10.53
C TYR A 31 -4.76 -15.07 10.48
N VAL A 32 -4.39 -16.23 11.01
CA VAL A 32 -3.00 -16.73 10.98
C VAL A 32 -2.53 -16.93 9.54
N THR A 33 -3.37 -17.49 8.68
CA THR A 33 -3.01 -17.70 7.28
C THR A 33 -2.71 -16.37 6.56
N TYR A 34 -3.58 -15.39 6.70
CA TYR A 34 -3.40 -14.10 6.05
C TYR A 34 -2.26 -13.26 6.63
N SER A 35 -2.14 -13.24 7.96
CA SER A 35 -1.22 -12.33 8.65
C SER A 35 0.18 -12.89 8.80
N LEU A 36 0.35 -14.21 8.78
CA LEU A 36 1.65 -14.86 8.99
C LEU A 36 2.08 -15.73 7.81
N VAL A 37 1.24 -16.67 7.37
CA VAL A 37 1.66 -17.69 6.38
C VAL A 37 1.96 -17.04 5.03
N LEU A 38 1.12 -16.15 4.54
CA LEU A 38 1.33 -15.50 3.23
C LEU A 38 2.57 -14.59 3.19
N PRO A 39 2.81 -13.69 4.14
CA PRO A 39 4.05 -12.90 4.18
C PRO A 39 5.29 -13.78 4.30
N ILE A 40 5.26 -14.80 5.16
CA ILE A 40 6.35 -15.75 5.34
C ILE A 40 6.65 -16.49 4.04
N ALA A 41 5.63 -17.09 3.44
CA ALA A 41 5.77 -17.84 2.20
C ALA A 41 6.33 -16.98 1.06
N SER A 42 5.90 -15.73 0.95
CA SER A 42 6.39 -14.80 -0.07
C SER A 42 7.88 -14.48 0.08
N VAL A 43 8.35 -14.30 1.33
CA VAL A 43 9.77 -14.08 1.62
C VAL A 43 10.60 -15.32 1.27
N PHE A 44 10.16 -16.51 1.69
CA PHE A 44 10.85 -17.77 1.34
C PHE A 44 10.88 -18.01 -0.16
N LEU A 45 9.79 -17.74 -0.87
CA LEU A 45 9.74 -17.86 -2.33
C LEU A 45 10.84 -17.00 -2.98
N ILE A 46 11.03 -15.76 -2.52
CA ILE A 46 12.07 -14.89 -3.04
C ILE A 46 13.46 -15.43 -2.70
N ILE A 47 13.70 -15.91 -1.48
CA ILE A 47 14.97 -16.50 -1.07
C ILE A 47 15.31 -17.71 -1.97
N PHE A 48 14.36 -18.62 -2.16
CA PHE A 48 14.55 -19.80 -3.02
C PHE A 48 14.73 -19.43 -4.49
N MET A 49 14.05 -18.37 -4.97
CA MET A 49 14.26 -17.86 -6.33
C MET A 49 15.70 -17.37 -6.54
N TYR A 50 16.23 -16.55 -5.63
CA TYR A 50 17.63 -16.10 -5.69
C TYR A 50 18.61 -17.25 -5.58
N TRP A 51 18.31 -18.24 -4.75
CA TRP A 51 19.14 -19.44 -4.62
C TRP A 51 19.13 -20.28 -5.88
N ALA A 52 17.97 -20.51 -6.48
CA ALA A 52 17.81 -21.33 -7.71
C ALA A 52 18.53 -20.70 -8.93
N VAL A 53 18.59 -19.37 -9.00
CA VAL A 53 19.26 -18.65 -10.10
C VAL A 53 20.77 -18.48 -9.83
N GLY A 54 21.28 -18.91 -8.67
CA GLY A 54 22.70 -18.79 -8.33
C GLY A 54 23.14 -17.36 -7.93
N TYR A 55 22.19 -16.46 -7.66
CA TYR A 55 22.45 -15.07 -7.26
C TYR A 55 22.27 -14.83 -5.75
N TYR A 56 22.44 -15.86 -4.95
CA TYR A 56 22.32 -15.79 -3.51
C TYR A 56 23.51 -15.04 -2.90
N THR A 57 23.27 -13.79 -2.48
CA THR A 57 24.18 -13.02 -1.62
C THR A 57 23.38 -12.41 -0.45
N PRO A 58 23.98 -12.28 0.75
CA PRO A 58 23.28 -11.72 1.91
C PRO A 58 22.69 -10.34 1.65
N GLU A 59 23.39 -9.48 0.88
CA GLU A 59 22.95 -8.13 0.56
C GLU A 59 21.70 -8.12 -0.33
N ARG A 60 21.65 -9.03 -1.34
CA ARG A 60 20.48 -9.15 -2.24
C ARG A 60 19.26 -9.71 -1.52
N ILE A 61 19.48 -10.69 -0.66
CA ILE A 61 18.41 -11.24 0.19
C ILE A 61 17.88 -10.16 1.14
N ALA A 62 18.77 -9.42 1.80
CA ALA A 62 18.40 -8.31 2.67
C ALA A 62 17.59 -7.25 1.91
N HIS A 63 18.06 -6.85 0.72
CA HIS A 63 17.35 -5.93 -0.18
C HIS A 63 15.93 -6.39 -0.48
N ALA A 64 15.78 -7.66 -0.87
CA ALA A 64 14.49 -8.25 -1.25
C ALA A 64 13.54 -8.39 -0.05
N ILE A 65 14.03 -8.75 1.14
CA ILE A 65 13.22 -8.88 2.35
C ILE A 65 12.68 -7.50 2.78
N VAL A 66 13.51 -6.46 2.79
CA VAL A 66 13.07 -5.10 3.12
C VAL A 66 11.96 -4.65 2.16
N GLY A 67 12.20 -4.80 0.86
CA GLY A 67 11.22 -4.41 -0.15
C GLY A 67 9.93 -5.21 -0.05
N GLN A 68 10.01 -6.53 0.11
CA GLN A 68 8.84 -7.41 0.20
C GLN A 68 7.97 -7.10 1.41
N ALA A 69 8.57 -6.90 2.59
CA ALA A 69 7.83 -6.62 3.80
C ALA A 69 7.03 -5.33 3.71
N HIS A 70 7.61 -4.29 3.10
CA HIS A 70 6.93 -3.01 2.94
C HIS A 70 6.01 -2.97 1.72
N ALA A 71 6.29 -3.78 0.67
CA ALA A 71 5.36 -3.99 -0.44
C ALA A 71 4.04 -4.62 0.01
N TYR A 72 4.08 -5.41 1.09
CA TYR A 72 2.86 -5.94 1.69
C TYR A 72 1.95 -4.82 2.23
N ILE A 73 2.51 -3.76 2.83
CA ILE A 73 1.74 -2.58 3.25
C ILE A 73 1.06 -1.91 2.05
N LEU A 74 1.81 -1.69 0.96
CA LEU A 74 1.28 -1.07 -0.25
C LEU A 74 0.12 -1.88 -0.84
N THR A 75 0.34 -3.18 -1.04
CA THR A 75 -0.66 -4.07 -1.66
C THR A 75 -1.90 -4.21 -0.80
N ASP A 76 -1.74 -4.27 0.52
CA ASP A 76 -2.85 -4.33 1.48
C ASP A 76 -3.67 -3.03 1.48
N VAL A 77 -3.04 -1.87 1.46
CA VAL A 77 -3.71 -0.56 1.35
C VAL A 77 -4.51 -0.46 0.06
N ILE A 78 -3.94 -0.87 -1.07
CA ILE A 78 -4.63 -0.88 -2.37
C ILE A 78 -5.82 -1.83 -2.35
N ALA A 79 -5.65 -3.04 -1.83
CA ALA A 79 -6.71 -4.03 -1.71
C ALA A 79 -7.85 -3.50 -0.83
N THR A 80 -7.52 -3.00 0.35
CA THR A 80 -8.49 -2.49 1.32
C THR A 80 -9.27 -1.30 0.77
N ALA A 81 -8.60 -0.34 0.11
CA ALA A 81 -9.27 0.79 -0.52
C ALA A 81 -10.32 0.34 -1.55
N SER A 82 -10.02 -0.71 -2.30
CA SER A 82 -10.92 -1.30 -3.29
C SER A 82 -12.09 -2.03 -2.64
N TRP A 83 -11.79 -2.86 -1.63
CA TRP A 83 -12.81 -3.66 -0.93
C TRP A 83 -13.81 -2.78 -0.17
N ILE A 84 -13.36 -1.68 0.44
CA ILE A 84 -14.26 -0.76 1.12
C ILE A 84 -15.39 -0.28 0.19
N VAL A 85 -15.05 0.09 -1.05
CA VAL A 85 -16.04 0.56 -2.03
C VAL A 85 -17.01 -0.54 -2.44
N GLU A 86 -16.49 -1.75 -2.69
CA GLU A 86 -17.31 -2.90 -3.06
C GLU A 86 -18.21 -3.36 -1.91
N ASP A 87 -17.66 -3.49 -0.70
CA ASP A 87 -18.41 -3.93 0.48
C ASP A 87 -19.52 -2.94 0.83
N ASP A 88 -19.22 -1.63 0.80
CA ASP A 88 -20.23 -0.59 1.08
C ASP A 88 -21.33 -0.56 0.00
N ARG A 89 -21.01 -0.94 -1.25
CA ARG A 89 -21.96 -0.99 -2.35
C ARG A 89 -22.79 -2.30 -2.35
N GLU A 90 -22.12 -3.44 -2.26
CA GLU A 90 -22.73 -4.74 -2.55
C GLU A 90 -23.14 -5.50 -1.28
N HIS A 91 -22.23 -5.56 -0.30
CA HIS A 91 -22.44 -6.35 0.90
C HIS A 91 -23.26 -5.63 1.95
N TYR A 92 -22.80 -4.44 2.37
CA TYR A 92 -23.49 -3.67 3.40
C TYR A 92 -24.60 -2.77 2.85
N LYS A 93 -24.57 -2.46 1.55
CA LYS A 93 -25.53 -1.55 0.87
C LYS A 93 -25.62 -0.17 1.54
N THR A 94 -24.54 0.25 2.19
CA THR A 94 -24.45 1.48 2.98
C THR A 94 -23.93 2.66 2.18
N LEU A 95 -23.37 2.45 0.99
CA LEU A 95 -22.71 3.47 0.20
C LEU A 95 -23.60 4.71 -0.01
N LYS A 96 -24.87 4.52 -0.41
CA LYS A 96 -25.83 5.62 -0.62
C LYS A 96 -26.08 6.42 0.64
N TYR A 97 -26.16 5.78 1.79
CA TYR A 97 -26.41 6.46 3.07
C TYR A 97 -25.21 7.28 3.53
N MET A 98 -23.98 6.82 3.25
CA MET A 98 -22.75 7.55 3.56
C MET A 98 -22.64 8.86 2.78
N PHE A 99 -23.22 8.93 1.57
CA PHE A 99 -23.26 10.17 0.78
C PHE A 99 -24.33 11.18 1.20
N ILE A 100 -25.29 10.79 2.02
CA ILE A 100 -26.32 11.68 2.60
C ILE A 100 -25.79 12.30 3.91
N THR A 101 -24.81 11.65 4.56
CA THR A 101 -24.21 12.18 5.78
C THR A 101 -23.40 13.45 5.49
N PRO A 102 -23.31 14.37 6.46
CA PRO A 102 -22.49 15.59 6.30
C PRO A 102 -20.98 15.31 6.29
N TYR A 103 -20.57 14.06 6.39
CA TYR A 103 -19.17 13.65 6.44
C TYR A 103 -18.61 13.33 5.06
N SER A 104 -17.32 13.63 4.87
CA SER A 104 -16.63 13.24 3.65
C SER A 104 -16.38 11.73 3.64
N TYR A 105 -16.94 11.03 2.64
CA TYR A 105 -16.68 9.62 2.47
C TYR A 105 -15.18 9.32 2.23
N TYR A 106 -14.43 10.29 1.68
CA TYR A 106 -12.97 10.20 1.57
C TYR A 106 -12.30 9.99 2.94
N LEU A 107 -12.69 10.77 3.95
CA LEU A 107 -12.16 10.63 5.31
C LEU A 107 -12.58 9.30 5.95
N ILE A 108 -13.80 8.83 5.66
CA ILE A 108 -14.27 7.53 6.13
C ILE A 108 -13.41 6.41 5.55
N MET A 109 -13.12 6.44 4.26
CA MET A 109 -12.25 5.47 3.61
C MET A 109 -10.83 5.49 4.18
N VAL A 110 -10.22 6.66 4.31
CA VAL A 110 -8.87 6.80 4.86
C VAL A 110 -8.79 6.24 6.28
N GLY A 111 -9.77 6.55 7.14
CA GLY A 111 -9.83 6.00 8.50
C GLY A 111 -9.89 4.47 8.52
N ARG A 112 -10.71 3.86 7.68
CA ARG A 112 -10.83 2.39 7.56
C ARG A 112 -9.57 1.75 6.99
N ILE A 113 -8.92 2.37 6.01
CA ILE A 113 -7.65 1.90 5.43
C ILE A 113 -6.57 1.87 6.53
N ILE A 114 -6.43 2.95 7.30
CA ILE A 114 -5.43 3.02 8.38
C ILE A 114 -5.67 1.92 9.42
N SER A 115 -6.92 1.64 9.76
CA SER A 115 -7.23 0.58 10.73
C SER A 115 -6.84 -0.81 10.22
N HIS A 116 -7.09 -1.08 8.94
CA HIS A 116 -6.73 -2.37 8.35
C HIS A 116 -5.21 -2.53 8.22
N MET A 117 -4.52 -1.45 7.87
CA MET A 117 -3.07 -1.44 7.70
C MET A 117 -2.28 -1.85 8.96
N VAL A 118 -2.86 -1.73 10.15
CA VAL A 118 -2.23 -2.21 11.40
C VAL A 118 -1.86 -3.69 11.28
N LEU A 119 -2.63 -4.49 10.54
CA LEU A 119 -2.32 -5.90 10.29
C LEU A 119 -1.14 -6.07 9.32
N ALA A 120 -1.02 -5.18 8.33
CA ALA A 120 0.10 -5.23 7.39
C ALA A 120 1.46 -4.97 8.06
N LEU A 121 1.48 -4.22 9.18
CA LEU A 121 2.69 -3.99 9.98
C LEU A 121 3.25 -5.28 10.60
N ILE A 122 2.45 -6.32 10.76
CA ILE A 122 2.92 -7.64 11.22
C ILE A 122 3.97 -8.19 10.24
N GLY A 123 3.80 -7.97 8.94
CA GLY A 123 4.78 -8.34 7.92
C GLY A 123 6.15 -7.67 8.11
N VAL A 124 6.15 -6.42 8.57
CA VAL A 124 7.37 -5.67 8.88
C VAL A 124 8.08 -6.26 10.11
N VAL A 125 7.33 -6.54 11.18
CA VAL A 125 7.88 -7.20 12.38
C VAL A 125 8.51 -8.53 12.00
N TYR A 126 7.83 -9.32 11.18
CA TYR A 126 8.34 -10.58 10.68
C TYR A 126 9.64 -10.40 9.88
N ALA A 127 9.77 -9.36 9.06
CA ALA A 127 11.01 -9.09 8.34
C ALA A 127 12.19 -8.87 9.29
N PHE A 128 12.02 -8.12 10.36
CA PHE A 128 13.06 -7.92 11.37
C PHE A 128 13.45 -9.25 12.07
N VAL A 129 12.47 -10.12 12.35
CA VAL A 129 12.74 -11.46 12.88
C VAL A 129 13.58 -12.27 11.88
N MET A 130 13.27 -12.21 10.59
CA MET A 130 14.03 -12.89 9.54
C MET A 130 15.46 -12.33 9.39
N PHE A 131 15.64 -11.00 9.52
CA PHE A 131 16.97 -10.38 9.52
C PHE A 131 17.84 -10.96 10.64
N TYR A 132 17.29 -11.07 11.84
CA TYR A 132 17.98 -11.64 12.97
C TYR A 132 18.29 -13.14 12.77
N ALA A 133 17.28 -13.92 12.34
CA ALA A 133 17.41 -15.35 12.16
C ALA A 133 18.43 -15.75 11.07
N LEU A 134 18.46 -14.99 9.97
CA LEU A 134 19.37 -15.22 8.84
C LEU A 134 20.72 -14.49 8.97
N LYS A 135 20.93 -13.76 10.08
CA LYS A 135 22.15 -12.97 10.35
C LYS A 135 22.51 -12.04 9.18
N LEU A 136 21.48 -11.37 8.62
CA LEU A 136 21.69 -10.46 7.49
C LEU A 136 22.33 -9.13 7.95
N PRO A 137 23.07 -8.45 7.04
CA PRO A 137 23.66 -7.16 7.35
C PRO A 137 22.56 -6.14 7.66
N MET A 138 22.69 -5.44 8.79
CA MET A 138 21.74 -4.43 9.24
C MET A 138 22.49 -3.26 9.86
N SER A 139 22.19 -2.04 9.37
CA SER A 139 22.68 -0.77 9.91
C SER A 139 21.48 0.15 10.12
N PHE A 140 20.77 -0.06 11.23
CA PHE A 140 19.46 0.54 11.44
C PHE A 140 19.53 1.99 11.89
N ASP A 141 18.94 2.90 11.09
CA ASP A 141 18.68 4.30 11.46
C ASP A 141 17.20 4.48 11.78
N PRO A 142 16.82 4.60 13.08
CA PRO A 142 15.42 4.71 13.49
C PRO A 142 14.75 5.99 12.99
N CYS A 143 15.49 7.11 12.89
CA CYS A 143 14.92 8.40 12.48
C CYS A 143 14.53 8.37 11.00
N LEU A 144 15.45 7.94 10.14
CA LEU A 144 15.22 7.80 8.72
C LEU A 144 14.14 6.75 8.44
N TYR A 145 14.13 5.65 9.20
CA TYR A 145 13.13 4.60 9.08
C TYR A 145 11.73 5.11 9.40
N LEU A 146 11.53 5.77 10.55
CA LEU A 146 10.23 6.29 10.96
C LEU A 146 9.71 7.34 9.97
N TYR A 147 10.58 8.24 9.53
CA TYR A 147 10.25 9.24 8.51
C TYR A 147 9.80 8.58 7.21
N SER A 148 10.58 7.63 6.70
CA SER A 148 10.28 6.90 5.47
C SER A 148 8.98 6.09 5.60
N LEU A 149 8.77 5.44 6.74
CA LEU A 149 7.57 4.63 6.98
C LEU A 149 6.30 5.50 6.96
N VAL A 150 6.29 6.62 7.69
CA VAL A 150 5.12 7.51 7.76
C VAL A 150 4.79 8.09 6.38
N LEU A 151 5.77 8.60 5.67
CA LEU A 151 5.56 9.16 4.33
C LEU A 151 5.16 8.08 3.31
N GLY A 152 5.74 6.89 3.41
CA GLY A 152 5.39 5.76 2.55
C GLY A 152 3.95 5.28 2.75
N ILE A 153 3.47 5.29 3.99
CA ILE A 153 2.07 5.03 4.32
C ILE A 153 1.15 6.06 3.65
N ILE A 154 1.48 7.34 3.76
CA ILE A 154 0.70 8.43 3.13
C ILE A 154 0.67 8.26 1.60
N ALA A 155 1.81 7.96 0.99
CA ALA A 155 1.90 7.71 -0.45
C ALA A 155 1.10 6.46 -0.87
N SER A 156 1.14 5.39 -0.07
CA SER A 156 0.36 4.17 -0.31
C SER A 156 -1.15 4.42 -0.23
N ILE A 157 -1.60 5.22 0.75
CA ILE A 157 -3.01 5.63 0.86
C ILE A 157 -3.42 6.45 -0.37
N ALA A 158 -2.57 7.38 -0.84
CA ALA A 158 -2.85 8.17 -2.05
C ALA A 158 -3.02 7.27 -3.29
N LEU A 159 -2.14 6.27 -3.46
CA LEU A 159 -2.26 5.28 -4.52
C LEU A 159 -3.55 4.45 -4.38
N GLY A 160 -3.83 3.93 -3.19
CA GLY A 160 -5.05 3.16 -2.92
C GLY A 160 -6.32 3.96 -3.20
N MET A 161 -6.38 5.22 -2.79
CA MET A 161 -7.52 6.12 -3.03
C MET A 161 -7.68 6.48 -4.52
N THR A 162 -6.57 6.60 -5.26
CA THR A 162 -6.61 6.78 -6.71
C THR A 162 -7.32 5.60 -7.39
N LEU A 163 -6.96 4.38 -6.98
CA LEU A 163 -7.55 3.16 -7.52
C LEU A 163 -9.00 2.95 -7.06
N ALA A 164 -9.31 3.21 -5.81
CA ALA A 164 -10.68 3.19 -5.32
C ALA A 164 -11.60 4.13 -6.12
N SER A 165 -11.06 5.27 -6.56
CA SER A 165 -11.80 6.24 -7.39
C SER A 165 -12.19 5.65 -8.76
N ILE A 166 -11.36 4.79 -9.34
CA ILE A 166 -11.69 4.08 -10.57
C ILE A 166 -12.84 3.09 -10.33
N ILE A 167 -12.80 2.36 -9.21
CA ILE A 167 -13.81 1.35 -8.85
C ILE A 167 -15.18 1.99 -8.59
N PHE A 168 -15.22 3.23 -8.10
CA PHE A 168 -16.48 3.96 -7.96
C PHE A 168 -17.27 4.08 -9.26
N VAL A 169 -16.57 4.30 -10.36
CA VAL A 169 -17.20 4.48 -11.68
C VAL A 169 -17.52 3.14 -12.35
N MET A 170 -16.83 2.07 -11.94
CA MET A 170 -16.98 0.76 -12.54
C MET A 170 -18.03 -0.08 -11.80
N PRO A 171 -19.09 -0.53 -12.46
CA PRO A 171 -20.13 -1.35 -11.82
C PRO A 171 -19.68 -2.80 -11.56
N ARG A 172 -18.70 -3.31 -12.31
CA ARG A 172 -18.25 -4.71 -12.23
C ARG A 172 -16.72 -4.79 -12.38
N GLY A 173 -16.12 -5.85 -11.80
CA GLY A 173 -14.70 -6.16 -12.02
C GLY A 173 -13.72 -5.39 -11.14
N GLY A 174 -14.17 -4.67 -10.11
CA GLY A 174 -13.31 -3.89 -9.23
C GLY A 174 -12.18 -4.70 -8.60
N ARG A 175 -12.48 -5.94 -8.15
CA ARG A 175 -11.46 -6.85 -7.57
C ARG A 175 -10.40 -7.28 -8.57
N VAL A 176 -10.78 -7.55 -9.81
CA VAL A 176 -9.84 -7.95 -10.87
C VAL A 176 -8.91 -6.79 -11.18
N ILE A 177 -9.45 -5.59 -11.36
CA ILE A 177 -8.67 -4.38 -11.63
C ILE A 177 -7.74 -4.06 -10.46
N SER A 178 -8.24 -4.16 -9.22
CA SER A 178 -7.43 -3.95 -8.02
C SER A 178 -6.23 -4.90 -7.98
N ARG A 179 -6.44 -6.19 -8.21
CA ARG A 179 -5.35 -7.19 -8.25
C ARG A 179 -4.35 -6.93 -9.37
N SER A 180 -4.83 -6.57 -10.56
CA SER A 180 -3.96 -6.24 -11.70
C SER A 180 -3.09 -5.02 -11.40
N LEU A 181 -3.67 -3.98 -10.80
CA LEU A 181 -2.94 -2.76 -10.45
C LEU A 181 -1.97 -2.99 -9.28
N GLN A 182 -2.31 -3.83 -8.30
CA GLN A 182 -1.37 -4.27 -7.27
C GLN A 182 -0.14 -4.93 -7.89
N ALA A 183 -0.36 -5.86 -8.84
CA ALA A 183 0.73 -6.54 -9.54
C ALA A 183 1.60 -5.55 -10.34
N ILE A 184 0.98 -4.58 -11.02
CA ILE A 184 1.70 -3.53 -11.75
C ILE A 184 2.57 -2.70 -10.80
N PHE A 185 2.01 -2.20 -9.70
CA PHE A 185 2.79 -1.43 -8.73
C PHE A 185 3.89 -2.27 -8.09
N TYR A 186 3.63 -3.54 -7.80
CA TYR A 186 4.63 -4.45 -7.24
C TYR A 186 5.80 -4.65 -8.20
N VAL A 187 5.54 -4.89 -9.48
CA VAL A 187 6.58 -5.10 -10.50
C VAL A 187 7.38 -3.82 -10.77
N PHE A 188 6.70 -2.70 -11.00
CA PHE A 188 7.38 -1.46 -11.40
C PHE A 188 7.99 -0.67 -10.23
N SER A 189 7.65 -0.97 -8.99
CA SER A 189 8.20 -0.25 -7.84
C SER A 189 9.62 -0.63 -7.43
N GLY A 190 10.15 -1.74 -7.97
CA GLY A 190 11.46 -2.25 -7.55
C GLY A 190 11.47 -2.79 -6.12
N ALA A 191 10.34 -3.35 -5.66
CA ALA A 191 10.22 -3.88 -4.30
C ALA A 191 11.21 -5.04 -4.02
N VAL A 192 11.34 -5.98 -4.95
CA VAL A 192 12.09 -7.22 -4.75
C VAL A 192 13.46 -7.21 -5.46
N TYR A 193 13.56 -6.47 -6.54
CA TYR A 193 14.75 -6.40 -7.38
C TYR A 193 15.11 -4.96 -7.73
N PRO A 194 16.37 -4.69 -8.07
CA PRO A 194 16.78 -3.35 -8.53
C PRO A 194 16.03 -2.94 -9.80
N ILE A 195 15.64 -1.67 -9.90
CA ILE A 195 14.90 -1.15 -11.07
C ILE A 195 15.68 -1.33 -12.37
N THR A 196 17.01 -1.33 -12.28
CA THR A 196 17.93 -1.54 -13.43
C THR A 196 17.76 -2.86 -14.14
N VAL A 197 17.10 -3.85 -13.54
CA VAL A 197 16.74 -5.13 -14.19
C VAL A 197 15.63 -4.92 -15.24
N LEU A 198 14.82 -3.88 -15.07
CA LEU A 198 13.73 -3.58 -15.99
C LEU A 198 14.23 -2.96 -17.30
N PRO A 199 13.52 -3.13 -18.41
CA PRO A 199 13.83 -2.43 -19.65
C PRO A 199 13.66 -0.91 -19.50
N ASN A 200 14.35 -0.11 -20.29
CA ASN A 200 14.44 1.35 -20.13
C ASN A 200 13.08 2.07 -20.06
N TRP A 201 12.09 1.61 -20.80
CA TRP A 201 10.74 2.19 -20.75
C TRP A 201 10.06 1.94 -19.39
N ALA A 202 10.27 0.77 -18.81
CA ALA A 202 9.73 0.38 -17.53
C ALA A 202 10.41 1.11 -16.37
N GLN A 203 11.74 1.33 -16.45
CA GLN A 203 12.48 2.15 -15.51
C GLN A 203 11.92 3.59 -15.43
N ARG A 204 11.59 4.18 -16.59
CA ARG A 204 10.95 5.52 -16.62
C ARG A 204 9.61 5.54 -15.89
N LEU A 205 8.80 4.50 -16.02
CA LEU A 205 7.54 4.37 -15.27
C LEU A 205 7.80 4.22 -13.77
N SER A 206 8.81 3.45 -13.38
CA SER A 206 9.20 3.28 -11.98
C SER A 206 9.52 4.60 -11.31
N PHE A 207 10.22 5.52 -11.98
CA PHE A 207 10.57 6.83 -11.44
C PHE A 207 9.38 7.80 -11.27
N VAL A 208 8.24 7.51 -11.87
CA VAL A 208 7.00 8.28 -11.63
C VAL A 208 6.29 7.80 -10.36
N ILE A 209 6.51 6.55 -9.95
CA ILE A 209 5.81 5.92 -8.83
C ILE A 209 6.50 6.30 -7.50
N PRO A 210 5.80 6.92 -6.53
CA PRO A 210 6.43 7.36 -5.28
C PRO A 210 7.03 6.23 -4.45
N VAL A 211 6.42 5.05 -4.46
CA VAL A 211 6.89 3.91 -3.66
C VAL A 211 8.25 3.36 -4.10
N THR A 212 8.70 3.66 -5.30
CA THR A 212 10.05 3.36 -5.79
C THR A 212 11.12 4.04 -4.93
N TYR A 213 10.96 5.33 -4.66
CA TYR A 213 11.85 6.09 -3.79
C TYR A 213 11.69 5.68 -2.33
N TRP A 214 10.46 5.33 -1.93
CA TRP A 214 10.18 4.83 -0.60
C TRP A 214 10.98 3.57 -0.27
N TYR A 215 11.01 2.58 -1.16
CA TYR A 215 11.78 1.35 -0.92
C TYR A 215 13.29 1.62 -0.85
N SER A 216 13.80 2.54 -1.64
CA SER A 216 15.20 2.95 -1.54
C SER A 216 15.52 3.59 -0.19
N LEU A 217 14.67 4.50 0.31
CA LEU A 217 14.82 5.11 1.64
C LEU A 217 14.74 4.08 2.76
N LEU A 218 13.81 3.13 2.67
CA LEU A 218 13.69 2.04 3.64
C LEU A 218 14.93 1.14 3.67
N ARG A 219 15.50 0.84 2.50
CA ARG A 219 16.74 0.06 2.43
C ARG A 219 17.88 0.81 3.06
N ARG A 220 18.06 2.09 2.76
CA ARG A 220 19.09 2.91 3.40
C ARG A 220 18.91 2.99 4.91
N SER A 221 17.68 3.12 5.39
CA SER A 221 17.40 3.20 6.83
C SER A 221 17.63 1.88 7.59
N ILE A 222 17.47 0.73 6.92
CA ILE A 222 17.63 -0.59 7.57
C ILE A 222 19.00 -1.21 7.29
N LEU A 223 19.51 -1.07 6.06
CA LEU A 223 20.76 -1.70 5.63
C LEU A 223 21.96 -0.75 5.66
N GLY A 224 21.72 0.59 5.60
CA GLY A 224 22.77 1.59 5.40
C GLY A 224 23.16 1.77 3.92
N PHE A 225 22.61 0.98 2.99
CA PHE A 225 22.89 1.05 1.56
C PHE A 225 21.67 0.67 0.71
N ASP A 226 21.73 0.98 -0.58
CA ASP A 226 20.79 0.46 -1.57
C ASP A 226 21.59 -0.30 -2.66
N THR A 227 21.08 -1.45 -3.07
CA THR A 227 21.71 -2.27 -4.11
C THR A 227 21.31 -1.85 -5.53
N ASP A 228 20.36 -0.91 -5.68
CA ASP A 228 20.00 -0.39 -7.01
C ASP A 228 21.09 0.56 -7.53
N PRO A 229 21.70 0.30 -8.71
CA PRO A 229 22.79 1.11 -9.24
C PRO A 229 22.40 2.58 -9.51
N ILE A 230 21.16 2.87 -9.86
CA ILE A 230 20.70 4.23 -10.15
C ILE A 230 20.33 4.97 -8.86
N LEU A 231 19.52 4.33 -8.01
CA LEU A 231 19.05 4.96 -6.79
C LEU A 231 20.17 5.14 -5.75
N SER A 232 21.16 4.22 -5.73
CA SER A 232 22.30 4.31 -4.81
C SER A 232 23.20 5.53 -5.08
N THR A 233 23.27 6.03 -6.32
CA THR A 233 24.08 7.23 -6.66
C THR A 233 23.42 8.52 -6.22
N LEU A 234 22.12 8.53 -5.92
CA LEU A 234 21.41 9.73 -5.46
C LEU A 234 21.78 10.02 -4.01
N GLN A 235 22.03 11.29 -3.71
CA GLN A 235 22.11 11.74 -2.32
C GLN A 235 20.77 11.55 -1.64
N GLU A 236 20.79 11.32 -0.34
CA GLU A 236 19.59 11.03 0.44
C GLU A 236 18.56 12.15 0.37
N GLU A 237 19.03 13.39 0.43
CA GLU A 237 18.18 14.59 0.29
C GLU A 237 17.48 14.65 -1.09
N ALA A 238 18.20 14.36 -2.16
CA ALA A 238 17.64 14.33 -3.51
C ALA A 238 16.60 13.22 -3.66
N LEU A 239 16.81 12.07 -3.01
CA LEU A 239 15.88 10.96 -2.99
C LEU A 239 14.60 11.34 -2.22
N MET A 240 14.74 11.98 -1.06
CA MET A 240 13.62 12.49 -0.26
C MET A 240 12.80 13.52 -1.03
N VAL A 241 13.46 14.47 -1.70
CA VAL A 241 12.77 15.50 -2.51
C VAL A 241 11.97 14.85 -3.65
N ARG A 242 12.55 13.91 -4.38
CA ARG A 242 11.84 13.20 -5.46
C ARG A 242 10.66 12.40 -4.92
N PHE A 243 10.84 11.74 -3.78
CA PHE A 243 9.76 11.03 -3.10
C PHE A 243 8.61 11.98 -2.72
N LEU A 244 8.92 13.11 -2.07
CA LEU A 244 7.92 14.09 -1.67
C LEU A 244 7.16 14.66 -2.86
N ILE A 245 7.86 15.05 -3.93
CA ILE A 245 7.23 15.58 -5.14
C ILE A 245 6.25 14.54 -5.73
N THR A 246 6.69 13.31 -5.92
CA THR A 246 5.84 12.25 -6.49
C THR A 246 4.68 11.89 -5.55
N ALA A 247 4.90 11.83 -4.25
CA ALA A 247 3.85 11.57 -3.28
C ALA A 247 2.79 12.68 -3.26
N VAL A 248 3.19 13.95 -3.31
CA VAL A 248 2.26 15.10 -3.38
C VAL A 248 1.45 15.07 -4.67
N VAL A 249 2.08 14.78 -5.82
CA VAL A 249 1.38 14.63 -7.11
C VAL A 249 0.30 13.55 -7.01
N PHE A 250 0.62 12.39 -6.43
CA PHE A 250 -0.37 11.32 -6.26
C PHE A 250 -1.45 11.65 -5.20
N LEU A 251 -1.14 12.41 -4.16
CA LEU A 251 -2.15 12.91 -3.21
C LEU A 251 -3.16 13.84 -3.90
N VAL A 252 -2.67 14.79 -4.69
CA VAL A 252 -3.55 15.70 -5.45
C VAL A 252 -4.37 14.91 -6.47
N LEU A 253 -3.73 14.00 -7.21
CA LEU A 253 -4.38 13.14 -8.19
C LEU A 253 -5.48 12.30 -7.54
N SER A 254 -5.22 11.69 -6.39
CA SER A 254 -6.19 10.87 -5.66
C SER A 254 -7.43 11.65 -5.27
N TYR A 255 -7.24 12.88 -4.76
CA TYR A 255 -8.35 13.74 -4.38
C TYR A 255 -9.18 14.20 -5.58
N VAL A 256 -8.53 14.62 -6.67
CA VAL A 256 -9.20 15.04 -7.91
C VAL A 256 -9.98 13.88 -8.52
N MET A 257 -9.35 12.71 -8.63
CA MET A 257 -10.01 11.51 -9.16
C MET A 257 -11.18 11.07 -8.29
N TYR A 258 -11.02 11.08 -6.97
CA TYR A 258 -12.11 10.79 -6.06
C TYR A 258 -13.29 11.76 -6.25
N ARG A 259 -13.03 13.05 -6.31
CA ARG A 259 -14.07 14.07 -6.48
C ARG A 259 -14.82 13.92 -7.81
N THR A 260 -14.09 13.68 -8.89
CA THR A 260 -14.69 13.46 -10.23
C THR A 260 -15.46 12.14 -10.29
N ALA A 261 -14.92 11.08 -9.72
CA ALA A 261 -15.57 9.77 -9.68
C ALA A 261 -16.88 9.80 -8.88
N THR A 262 -16.86 10.42 -7.69
CA THR A 262 -18.06 10.54 -6.86
C THR A 262 -19.11 11.45 -7.48
N TRP A 263 -18.71 12.54 -8.15
CA TRP A 263 -19.62 13.39 -8.90
C TRP A 263 -20.29 12.61 -10.05
N ARG A 264 -19.52 11.86 -10.85
CA ARG A 264 -20.05 11.00 -11.92
C ARG A 264 -20.97 9.91 -11.39
N ALA A 265 -20.58 9.25 -10.29
CA ALA A 265 -21.39 8.19 -9.69
C ALA A 265 -22.75 8.71 -9.20
N ARG A 266 -22.79 9.92 -8.64
CA ARG A 266 -24.04 10.60 -8.23
C ARG A 266 -24.91 10.97 -9.43
N SER A 267 -24.33 11.64 -10.43
CA SER A 267 -25.07 12.13 -11.61
C SER A 267 -25.64 11.00 -12.48
N SER A 268 -24.99 9.84 -12.51
CA SER A 268 -25.41 8.69 -13.32
C SER A 268 -26.24 7.63 -12.57
N GLY A 269 -26.60 7.87 -11.29
CA GLY A 269 -27.34 6.92 -10.45
C GLY A 269 -26.58 5.63 -10.12
N ARG A 270 -25.29 5.56 -10.43
CA ARG A 270 -24.47 4.35 -10.27
C ARG A 270 -24.14 3.98 -8.82
N LEU A 271 -24.52 4.82 -7.86
CA LEU A 271 -24.39 4.49 -6.43
C LEU A 271 -25.27 3.32 -5.99
N GLU A 272 -26.35 3.03 -6.75
CA GLU A 272 -27.30 1.96 -6.44
C GLU A 272 -27.11 0.70 -7.31
N LEU A 273 -26.19 0.73 -8.28
CA LEU A 273 -25.94 -0.44 -9.13
C LEU A 273 -25.30 -1.54 -8.28
N ILE A 274 -26.13 -2.52 -7.93
CA ILE A 274 -25.67 -3.81 -7.41
C ILE A 274 -25.21 -4.60 -8.64
N SER A 275 -24.02 -5.20 -8.59
CA SER A 275 -23.64 -6.18 -9.59
C SER A 275 -24.56 -7.39 -9.42
N SER A 276 -25.72 -7.38 -10.06
CA SER A 276 -26.48 -8.62 -10.21
C SER A 276 -25.60 -9.60 -10.99
N ILE A 277 -25.27 -10.67 -10.34
CA ILE A 277 -24.55 -11.84 -10.87
C ILE A 277 -25.25 -12.34 -12.13
#